data_54f4eaad257393c9816cdec8c8a80aa7
#
_entry.id   54f4eaad257393c9816cdec8c8a80aa7
#
_cell.length_a   1.000
_cell.length_b   1.000
_cell.length_c   1.000
_cell.angle_alpha   90.00
_cell.angle_beta   90.00
_cell.angle_gamma   90.00
#
_symmetry.space_group_name_H-M   'P 1'
#
loop_
_entity.id
_entity.type
_entity.pdbx_description
1 polymer ?
#
loop_
_entity_poly.entity_id
_entity_poly.type
_entity_poly.pdbx_seq_one_letter_code
_entity_poly.pdbx_strand_id
1 'polypeptide(L)'
;MKFFDRWKKRSFEEKMDDLSQTVLTENNIKDPKQVEQYVVERLEQMIDITREIEEEKSEYRTVTSYLNDVQKLEDLPEPEKKKIADVAQNVVQLNSARNIFLNSEKKLTDAQFTQLQQEEKTMPDAIKRLSSNEIYQDTIKKDMKYLEREKSRWLLHREYLMHQQKSLKNLLYIILAIVAAVAVTLITLQLGFKVDTYYAWMVLIFVTAVAVCADYLKMLHNDSEIKLAERSANKAILLLNKVKFKYVNITNAIDYACEKYHVRRASELNQLWQYYMDAVREREKYQRTNEDLEYFNGRLVRALNQYQLYDAQ
;
A
#
# COMPACT_ATOMS: atom_id res chain seq x y z
N MET A 1 39.87 6.40 -17.46
CA MET A 1 40.76 5.94 -16.38
C MET A 1 41.37 4.55 -16.63
N LYS A 2 40.84 3.71 -17.55
CA LYS A 2 41.42 2.41 -17.93
C LYS A 2 42.63 2.52 -18.88
N PHE A 3 42.89 3.69 -19.47
CA PHE A 3 43.96 3.92 -20.42
C PHE A 3 45.35 4.00 -19.75
N PHE A 4 45.44 4.63 -18.57
CA PHE A 4 46.67 4.74 -17.80
C PHE A 4 47.13 3.46 -17.10
N ASP A 5 46.16 2.53 -16.77
CA ASP A 5 46.51 1.25 -16.14
C ASP A 5 47.10 0.23 -17.11
N ARG A 6 46.84 0.38 -18.43
CA ARG A 6 47.43 -0.47 -19.47
C ARG A 6 48.91 -0.09 -19.76
N TRP A 7 49.23 1.18 -19.59
CA TRP A 7 50.58 1.71 -19.74
C TRP A 7 51.54 1.30 -18.62
N LYS A 8 51.02 0.94 -17.45
CA LYS A 8 51.74 0.42 -16.29
C LYS A 8 52.05 -1.08 -16.36
N LYS A 9 51.53 -1.79 -17.34
CA LYS A 9 51.78 -3.21 -17.53
C LYS A 9 52.93 -3.44 -18.50
N ARG A 10 54.07 -3.70 -17.94
CA ARG A 10 55.37 -4.11 -18.51
C ARG A 10 56.20 -2.95 -19.02
N SER A 11 57.15 -2.58 -18.19
CA SER A 11 58.20 -1.67 -18.63
C SER A 11 58.92 -2.28 -19.85
N PHE A 12 59.40 -1.41 -20.74
CA PHE A 12 60.18 -1.82 -21.92
C PHE A 12 61.36 -2.74 -21.51
N GLU A 13 61.89 -2.57 -20.30
CA GLU A 13 62.95 -3.41 -19.71
C GLU A 13 62.49 -4.84 -19.43
N GLU A 14 61.25 -5.10 -18.95
CA GLU A 14 60.71 -6.45 -18.78
C GLU A 14 60.53 -7.18 -20.12
N LYS A 15 60.06 -6.46 -21.15
CA LYS A 15 59.95 -7.03 -22.50
C LYS A 15 61.33 -7.29 -23.14
N MET A 16 62.35 -6.47 -22.85
CA MET A 16 63.75 -6.68 -23.33
C MET A 16 64.45 -7.81 -22.57
N ASP A 17 64.17 -8.00 -21.29
CA ASP A 17 64.71 -9.14 -20.51
C ASP A 17 64.13 -10.48 -20.98
N ASP A 18 62.83 -10.53 -21.27
CA ASP A 18 62.18 -11.72 -21.84
C ASP A 18 62.71 -12.07 -23.25
N LEU A 19 63.03 -11.05 -24.05
CA LEU A 19 63.67 -11.19 -25.33
C LEU A 19 65.17 -11.66 -25.22
N SER A 20 65.86 -11.26 -24.17
CA SER A 20 67.27 -11.61 -23.96
C SER A 20 67.46 -13.04 -23.44
N GLN A 21 66.47 -13.57 -22.70
CA GLN A 21 66.47 -14.96 -22.15
C GLN A 21 66.29 -16.02 -23.25
N THR A 22 65.79 -15.66 -24.42
CA THR A 22 65.48 -16.57 -25.52
C THR A 22 66.45 -16.48 -26.67
N VAL A 23 67.69 -15.99 -26.47
CA VAL A 23 68.73 -15.97 -27.48
C VAL A 23 69.25 -17.40 -27.68
N LEU A 24 69.36 -17.82 -28.96
CA LEU A 24 69.95 -19.11 -29.34
C LEU A 24 71.38 -19.17 -28.83
N THR A 25 71.66 -20.08 -27.91
CA THR A 25 73.03 -20.43 -27.50
C THR A 25 73.65 -21.30 -28.55
N GLU A 26 74.98 -21.21 -28.71
CA GLU A 26 75.82 -21.92 -29.73
C GLU A 26 75.52 -23.45 -29.79
N ASN A 27 75.05 -24.05 -28.70
CA ASN A 27 74.67 -25.47 -28.61
C ASN A 27 73.29 -25.83 -29.25
N ASN A 28 72.41 -24.90 -29.43
CA ASN A 28 71.06 -25.10 -30.00
C ASN A 28 71.02 -24.90 -31.52
N ILE A 29 72.08 -24.33 -32.12
CA ILE A 29 72.15 -24.07 -33.53
C ILE A 29 72.45 -25.39 -34.35
N LYS A 30 72.81 -26.48 -33.67
CA LYS A 30 73.18 -27.74 -34.33
C LYS A 30 71.98 -28.64 -34.69
N ASP A 31 70.80 -28.39 -34.14
CA ASP A 31 69.62 -29.15 -34.46
C ASP A 31 68.66 -28.35 -35.36
N PRO A 32 68.50 -28.73 -36.63
CA PRO A 32 67.69 -27.98 -37.60
C PRO A 32 66.23 -27.84 -37.19
N LYS A 33 65.66 -28.79 -36.41
CA LYS A 33 64.23 -28.72 -35.93
C LYS A 33 64.06 -27.67 -34.83
N GLN A 34 65.05 -27.50 -33.97
CA GLN A 34 65.01 -26.49 -32.90
C GLN A 34 65.15 -25.09 -33.47
N VAL A 35 65.97 -24.92 -34.51
CA VAL A 35 66.10 -23.66 -35.23
C VAL A 35 64.79 -23.28 -35.93
N GLU A 36 64.14 -24.24 -36.57
CA GLU A 36 62.85 -24.00 -37.24
C GLU A 36 61.75 -23.59 -36.24
N GLN A 37 61.65 -24.28 -35.12
CA GLN A 37 60.72 -23.90 -34.06
C GLN A 37 61.00 -22.51 -33.51
N TYR A 38 62.20 -22.16 -33.23
CA TYR A 38 62.63 -20.84 -32.78
C TYR A 38 62.27 -19.74 -33.77
N VAL A 39 62.52 -19.98 -35.06
CA VAL A 39 62.17 -19.00 -36.13
C VAL A 39 60.67 -18.82 -36.22
N VAL A 40 59.88 -19.89 -36.15
CA VAL A 40 58.41 -19.80 -36.17
C VAL A 40 57.89 -19.03 -34.97
N GLU A 41 58.38 -19.32 -33.77
CA GLU A 41 57.97 -18.63 -32.54
C GLU A 41 58.33 -17.12 -32.61
N ARG A 42 59.50 -16.78 -33.15
CA ARG A 42 59.90 -15.37 -33.35
C ARG A 42 59.07 -14.66 -34.40
N LEU A 43 58.70 -15.35 -35.48
CA LEU A 43 57.81 -14.78 -36.49
C LEU A 43 56.40 -14.52 -35.91
N GLU A 44 55.85 -15.43 -35.09
CA GLU A 44 54.60 -15.23 -34.41
C GLU A 44 54.64 -14.03 -33.45
N GLN A 45 55.71 -13.94 -32.64
CA GLN A 45 55.92 -12.78 -31.76
C GLN A 45 56.05 -11.47 -32.56
N MET A 46 56.75 -11.46 -33.69
CA MET A 46 56.86 -10.29 -34.57
C MET A 46 55.47 -9.89 -35.15
N ILE A 47 54.64 -10.87 -35.52
CA ILE A 47 53.29 -10.61 -36.02
C ILE A 47 52.45 -9.96 -34.91
N ASP A 48 52.49 -10.49 -33.70
CA ASP A 48 51.73 -9.96 -32.56
C ASP A 48 52.20 -8.55 -32.18
N ILE A 49 53.50 -8.32 -32.11
CA ILE A 49 54.08 -6.99 -31.85
C ILE A 49 53.68 -6.00 -32.96
N THR A 50 53.73 -6.43 -34.23
CA THR A 50 53.32 -5.57 -35.35
C THR A 50 51.86 -5.17 -35.25
N ARG A 51 50.99 -6.11 -34.85
CA ARG A 51 49.55 -5.83 -34.60
C ARG A 51 49.37 -4.83 -33.45
N GLU A 52 50.04 -5.02 -32.31
CA GLU A 52 50.05 -4.07 -31.20
C GLU A 52 50.49 -2.66 -31.65
N ILE A 53 51.56 -2.57 -32.45
CA ILE A 53 52.06 -1.29 -32.99
C ILE A 53 51.00 -0.63 -33.90
N GLU A 54 50.30 -1.39 -34.73
CA GLU A 54 49.24 -0.85 -35.60
C GLU A 54 48.05 -0.35 -34.80
N GLU A 55 47.66 -1.09 -33.76
CA GLU A 55 46.61 -0.67 -32.84
C GLU A 55 47.01 0.63 -32.10
N GLU A 56 48.21 0.69 -31.51
CA GLU A 56 48.71 1.88 -30.83
C GLU A 56 48.86 3.09 -31.77
N LYS A 57 49.32 2.87 -33.01
CA LYS A 57 49.39 3.93 -34.03
C LYS A 57 48.01 4.46 -34.39
N SER A 58 47.01 3.58 -34.48
CA SER A 58 45.65 3.96 -34.74
C SER A 58 45.08 4.81 -33.57
N GLU A 59 45.30 4.35 -32.32
CA GLU A 59 44.92 5.11 -31.13
C GLU A 59 45.65 6.47 -31.06
N TYR A 60 46.95 6.50 -31.33
CA TYR A 60 47.73 7.75 -31.36
C TYR A 60 47.19 8.76 -32.39
N ARG A 61 46.85 8.28 -33.60
CA ARG A 61 46.27 9.15 -34.65
C ARG A 61 44.94 9.72 -34.20
N THR A 62 44.09 8.90 -33.59
CA THR A 62 42.81 9.31 -33.07
C THR A 62 42.95 10.37 -31.97
N VAL A 63 43.81 10.13 -30.98
CA VAL A 63 44.11 11.09 -29.90
C VAL A 63 44.67 12.40 -30.46
N THR A 64 45.62 12.31 -31.43
CA THR A 64 46.19 13.52 -32.07
C THR A 64 45.13 14.31 -32.83
N SER A 65 44.21 13.64 -33.49
CA SER A 65 43.10 14.30 -34.18
C SER A 65 42.16 15.03 -33.18
N TYR A 66 41.82 14.42 -32.04
CA TYR A 66 41.09 15.09 -30.99
C TYR A 66 41.84 16.28 -30.37
N LEU A 67 43.13 16.16 -30.14
CA LEU A 67 43.95 17.28 -29.65
C LEU A 67 43.95 18.46 -30.64
N ASN A 68 44.06 18.19 -31.93
CA ASN A 68 43.95 19.24 -32.96
C ASN A 68 42.55 19.89 -32.96
N ASP A 69 41.48 19.12 -32.73
CA ASP A 69 40.14 19.66 -32.64
C ASP A 69 39.97 20.54 -31.40
N VAL A 70 40.49 20.13 -30.23
CA VAL A 70 40.50 20.96 -29.03
C VAL A 70 41.26 22.28 -29.27
N GLN A 71 42.43 22.20 -29.91
CA GLN A 71 43.25 23.38 -30.22
C GLN A 71 42.52 24.34 -31.16
N LYS A 72 41.86 23.84 -32.21
CA LYS A 72 41.01 24.64 -33.09
C LYS A 72 39.89 25.35 -32.32
N LEU A 73 39.25 24.67 -31.35
CA LEU A 73 38.20 25.24 -30.52
C LEU A 73 38.74 26.30 -29.55
N GLU A 74 39.96 26.11 -29.03
CA GLU A 74 40.65 27.07 -28.17
C GLU A 74 41.08 28.34 -28.90
N ASP A 75 41.41 28.23 -30.18
CA ASP A 75 41.85 29.35 -31.04
C ASP A 75 40.65 30.19 -31.56
N LEU A 76 39.40 29.78 -31.31
CA LEU A 76 38.21 30.52 -31.73
C LEU A 76 38.09 31.91 -31.06
N PRO A 77 37.46 32.90 -31.73
CA PRO A 77 37.12 34.15 -31.11
C PRO A 77 36.19 33.95 -29.88
N GLU A 78 36.45 34.72 -28.82
CA GLU A 78 35.68 34.58 -27.55
C GLU A 78 34.13 34.58 -27.70
N PRO A 79 33.49 35.37 -28.59
CA PRO A 79 32.04 35.34 -28.75
C PRO A 79 31.52 34.04 -29.37
N GLU A 80 32.33 33.38 -30.22
CA GLU A 80 31.96 32.08 -30.83
C GLU A 80 32.21 30.93 -29.86
N LYS A 81 33.32 30.95 -29.17
CA LYS A 81 33.66 30.01 -28.09
C LYS A 81 32.59 29.98 -27.03
N LYS A 82 32.10 31.18 -26.59
CA LYS A 82 31.03 31.28 -25.58
C LYS A 82 29.71 30.69 -26.09
N LYS A 83 29.33 30.94 -27.34
CA LYS A 83 28.12 30.35 -27.94
C LYS A 83 28.16 28.81 -27.96
N ILE A 84 29.30 28.21 -28.33
CA ILE A 84 29.50 26.77 -28.36
C ILE A 84 29.45 26.22 -26.92
N ALA A 85 30.15 26.89 -26.00
CA ALA A 85 30.17 26.49 -24.58
C ALA A 85 28.78 26.50 -23.95
N ASP A 86 27.97 27.54 -24.19
CA ASP A 86 26.60 27.63 -23.69
C ASP A 86 25.72 26.49 -24.20
N VAL A 87 25.84 26.16 -25.51
CA VAL A 87 25.07 25.04 -26.08
C VAL A 87 25.56 23.69 -25.51
N ALA A 88 26.87 23.50 -25.40
CA ALA A 88 27.44 22.29 -24.83
C ALA A 88 27.05 22.10 -23.35
N GLN A 89 27.04 23.19 -22.58
CA GLN A 89 26.59 23.16 -21.19
C GLN A 89 25.13 22.73 -21.07
N ASN A 90 24.24 23.21 -21.94
CA ASN A 90 22.85 22.77 -21.99
C ASN A 90 22.74 21.26 -22.29
N VAL A 91 23.51 20.76 -23.26
CA VAL A 91 23.55 19.31 -23.58
C VAL A 91 23.99 18.49 -22.37
N VAL A 92 25.04 18.90 -21.67
CA VAL A 92 25.53 18.21 -20.47
C VAL A 92 24.49 18.21 -19.36
N GLN A 93 23.83 19.35 -19.10
CA GLN A 93 22.78 19.44 -18.07
C GLN A 93 21.56 18.58 -18.40
N LEU A 94 21.08 18.60 -19.65
CA LEU A 94 19.94 17.79 -20.09
C LEU A 94 20.28 16.29 -20.08
N ASN A 95 21.50 15.92 -20.47
CA ASN A 95 21.95 14.53 -20.41
C ASN A 95 22.06 14.04 -18.95
N SER A 96 22.53 14.90 -18.04
CA SER A 96 22.55 14.60 -16.61
C SER A 96 21.12 14.41 -16.07
N ALA A 97 20.18 15.28 -16.42
CA ALA A 97 18.78 15.17 -16.04
C ALA A 97 18.14 13.87 -16.58
N ARG A 98 18.44 13.49 -17.82
CA ARG A 98 18.02 12.22 -18.42
C ARG A 98 18.55 11.01 -17.65
N ASN A 99 19.84 11.03 -17.29
CA ASN A 99 20.46 9.94 -16.55
C ASN A 99 19.90 9.80 -15.12
N ILE A 100 19.56 10.90 -14.46
CA ILE A 100 18.88 10.88 -13.15
C ILE A 100 17.54 10.16 -13.28
N PHE A 101 16.74 10.47 -14.31
CA PHE A 101 15.47 9.80 -14.54
C PHE A 101 15.65 8.30 -14.81
N LEU A 102 16.59 7.91 -15.65
CA LEU A 102 16.86 6.49 -15.98
C LEU A 102 17.32 5.66 -14.77
N ASN A 103 18.01 6.29 -13.83
CA ASN A 103 18.50 5.66 -12.60
C ASN A 103 17.54 5.81 -11.42
N SER A 104 16.40 6.51 -11.58
CA SER A 104 15.41 6.65 -10.51
C SER A 104 14.70 5.32 -10.23
N GLU A 105 14.47 5.02 -8.95
CA GLU A 105 13.69 3.85 -8.53
C GLU A 105 12.21 4.02 -8.93
N LYS A 106 11.71 3.07 -9.70
CA LYS A 106 10.29 3.03 -10.05
C LYS A 106 9.47 2.57 -8.84
N LYS A 107 8.62 3.44 -8.32
CA LYS A 107 7.71 3.14 -7.20
C LYS A 107 6.52 2.27 -7.60
N LEU A 108 6.27 2.13 -8.89
CA LEU A 108 5.17 1.37 -9.48
C LEU A 108 5.70 0.28 -10.39
N THR A 109 5.06 -0.88 -10.35
CA THR A 109 5.29 -1.91 -11.36
C THR A 109 4.64 -1.51 -12.68
N ASP A 110 5.16 -2.01 -13.81
CA ASP A 110 4.62 -1.69 -15.14
C ASP A 110 3.16 -2.16 -15.28
N ALA A 111 2.78 -3.27 -14.63
CA ALA A 111 1.39 -3.75 -14.59
C ALA A 111 0.47 -2.76 -13.86
N GLN A 112 0.87 -2.28 -12.67
CA GLN A 112 0.12 -1.27 -11.91
C GLN A 112 -0.01 0.04 -12.68
N PHE A 113 1.07 0.49 -13.34
CA PHE A 113 1.03 1.70 -14.15
C PHE A 113 0.01 1.58 -15.29
N THR A 114 0.03 0.45 -16.01
CA THR A 114 -0.90 0.22 -17.14
C THR A 114 -2.36 0.15 -16.67
N GLN A 115 -2.62 -0.52 -15.54
CA GLN A 115 -3.95 -0.60 -14.94
C GLN A 115 -4.48 0.80 -14.56
N LEU A 116 -3.65 1.59 -13.86
CA LEU A 116 -4.02 2.95 -13.45
C LEU A 116 -4.22 3.88 -14.66
N GLN A 117 -3.42 3.72 -15.71
CA GLN A 117 -3.57 4.46 -16.95
C GLN A 117 -4.90 4.18 -17.65
N GLN A 118 -5.34 2.91 -17.70
CA GLN A 118 -6.62 2.55 -18.29
C GLN A 118 -7.81 3.14 -17.53
N GLU A 119 -7.68 3.27 -16.22
CA GLU A 119 -8.73 3.76 -15.32
C GLU A 119 -8.52 5.22 -14.88
N GLU A 120 -7.63 5.96 -15.51
CA GLU A 120 -7.22 7.31 -15.09
C GLU A 120 -8.40 8.24 -14.83
N LYS A 121 -9.40 8.23 -15.71
CA LYS A 121 -10.59 9.08 -15.59
C LYS A 121 -11.52 8.69 -14.45
N THR A 122 -11.53 7.42 -14.06
CA THR A 122 -12.47 6.87 -13.06
C THR A 122 -11.82 6.72 -11.69
N MET A 123 -10.50 6.79 -11.61
CA MET A 123 -9.74 6.53 -10.38
C MET A 123 -10.07 7.51 -9.22
N PRO A 124 -10.17 8.83 -9.43
CA PRO A 124 -10.53 9.74 -8.36
C PRO A 124 -11.90 9.42 -7.73
N ASP A 125 -12.88 9.02 -8.57
CA ASP A 125 -14.20 8.60 -8.10
C ASP A 125 -14.15 7.25 -7.38
N ALA A 126 -13.32 6.31 -7.84
CA ALA A 126 -13.13 5.01 -7.18
C ALA A 126 -12.53 5.19 -5.77
N ILE A 127 -11.51 6.02 -5.62
CA ILE A 127 -10.90 6.36 -4.33
C ILE A 127 -11.95 6.97 -3.39
N LYS A 128 -12.71 7.95 -3.89
CA LYS A 128 -13.76 8.63 -3.11
C LYS A 128 -14.85 7.66 -2.67
N ARG A 129 -15.29 6.76 -3.57
CA ARG A 129 -16.30 5.72 -3.27
C ARG A 129 -15.79 4.75 -2.21
N LEU A 130 -14.54 4.27 -2.37
CA LEU A 130 -13.95 3.34 -1.41
C LEU A 130 -13.82 3.98 -0.02
N SER A 131 -13.31 5.21 0.06
CA SER A 131 -13.21 5.97 1.31
C SER A 131 -14.58 6.21 1.96
N SER A 132 -15.60 6.59 1.17
CA SER A 132 -16.95 6.77 1.66
C SER A 132 -17.56 5.46 2.18
N ASN A 133 -17.29 4.35 1.51
CA ASN A 133 -17.74 3.02 1.91
C ASN A 133 -17.08 2.57 3.23
N GLU A 134 -15.80 2.84 3.43
CA GLU A 134 -15.09 2.54 4.69
C GLU A 134 -15.71 3.34 5.87
N ILE A 135 -15.94 4.63 5.69
CA ILE A 135 -16.58 5.49 6.70
C ILE A 135 -18.00 4.99 7.01
N TYR A 136 -18.75 4.64 5.96
CA TYR A 136 -20.11 4.12 6.11
C TYR A 136 -20.13 2.76 6.81
N GLN A 137 -19.17 1.87 6.51
CA GLN A 137 -19.02 0.58 7.21
C GLN A 137 -18.78 0.77 8.70
N ASP A 138 -17.96 1.74 9.11
CA ASP A 138 -17.71 2.05 10.52
C ASP A 138 -18.96 2.61 11.21
N THR A 139 -19.76 3.41 10.50
CA THR A 139 -21.04 3.91 11.01
C THR A 139 -22.02 2.75 11.23
N ILE A 140 -22.13 1.85 10.26
CA ILE A 140 -22.98 0.64 10.37
C ILE A 140 -22.53 -0.24 11.54
N LYS A 141 -21.22 -0.41 11.76
CA LYS A 141 -20.70 -1.16 12.94
C LYS A 141 -21.15 -0.54 14.27
N LYS A 142 -21.16 0.79 14.36
CA LYS A 142 -21.65 1.51 15.55
C LYS A 142 -23.15 1.29 15.75
N ASP A 143 -23.93 1.39 14.67
CA ASP A 143 -25.39 1.15 14.71
C ASP A 143 -25.71 -0.29 15.11
N MET A 144 -24.97 -1.27 14.59
CA MET A 144 -25.13 -2.68 14.99
C MET A 144 -24.88 -2.87 16.49
N LYS A 145 -23.78 -2.32 17.02
CA LYS A 145 -23.49 -2.40 18.46
C LYS A 145 -24.53 -1.70 19.32
N TYR A 146 -25.06 -0.59 18.84
CA TYR A 146 -26.15 0.10 19.52
C TYR A 146 -27.43 -0.77 19.56
N LEU A 147 -27.85 -1.30 18.43
CA LEU A 147 -29.06 -2.16 18.34
C LEU A 147 -28.88 -3.49 19.09
N GLU A 148 -27.70 -4.06 19.15
CA GLU A 148 -27.42 -5.25 19.97
C GLU A 148 -27.58 -4.95 21.46
N ARG A 149 -27.10 -3.80 21.95
CA ARG A 149 -27.30 -3.35 23.33
C ARG A 149 -28.77 -3.08 23.63
N GLU A 150 -29.45 -2.42 22.69
CA GLU A 150 -30.87 -2.12 22.82
C GLU A 150 -31.71 -3.40 22.89
N LYS A 151 -31.47 -4.36 22.01
CA LYS A 151 -32.08 -5.70 22.05
C LYS A 151 -31.82 -6.37 23.40
N SER A 152 -30.57 -6.40 23.87
CA SER A 152 -30.22 -7.04 25.14
C SER A 152 -30.89 -6.38 26.31
N ARG A 153 -30.99 -5.03 26.33
CA ARG A 153 -31.70 -4.27 27.36
C ARG A 153 -33.14 -4.67 27.44
N TRP A 154 -33.85 -4.73 26.31
CA TRP A 154 -35.25 -5.08 26.27
C TRP A 154 -35.52 -6.55 26.65
N LEU A 155 -34.64 -7.47 26.27
CA LEU A 155 -34.73 -8.87 26.65
C LEU A 155 -34.51 -9.05 28.17
N LEU A 156 -33.52 -8.39 28.75
CA LEU A 156 -33.29 -8.42 30.21
C LEU A 156 -34.45 -7.78 30.98
N HIS A 157 -34.96 -6.67 30.47
CA HIS A 157 -36.13 -6.01 31.07
C HIS A 157 -37.36 -6.92 31.05
N ARG A 158 -37.64 -7.60 29.94
CA ARG A 158 -38.70 -8.59 29.81
C ARG A 158 -38.53 -9.72 30.84
N GLU A 159 -37.30 -10.26 30.95
CA GLU A 159 -37.00 -11.35 31.89
C GLU A 159 -37.23 -10.91 33.35
N TYR A 160 -36.79 -9.72 33.71
CA TYR A 160 -37.04 -9.12 35.02
C TYR A 160 -38.54 -9.00 35.31
N LEU A 161 -39.35 -8.49 34.39
CA LEU A 161 -40.78 -8.37 34.53
C LEU A 161 -41.49 -9.74 34.64
N MET A 162 -41.03 -10.75 33.92
CA MET A 162 -41.53 -12.12 34.03
C MET A 162 -41.23 -12.70 35.40
N HIS A 163 -40.04 -12.45 35.95
CA HIS A 163 -39.72 -12.86 37.33
C HIS A 163 -40.60 -12.15 38.36
N GLN A 164 -40.86 -10.85 38.21
CA GLN A 164 -41.79 -10.11 39.07
C GLN A 164 -43.20 -10.66 38.97
N GLN A 165 -43.70 -11.00 37.77
CA GLN A 165 -45.02 -11.56 37.58
C GLN A 165 -45.16 -12.93 38.27
N LYS A 166 -44.10 -13.77 38.23
CA LYS A 166 -44.05 -15.04 38.96
C LYS A 166 -44.05 -14.82 40.48
N SER A 167 -43.33 -13.81 40.97
CA SER A 167 -43.32 -13.44 42.38
C SER A 167 -44.70 -12.94 42.84
N LEU A 168 -45.40 -12.12 42.06
CA LEU A 168 -46.76 -11.65 42.36
C LEU A 168 -47.76 -12.82 42.43
N LYS A 169 -47.66 -13.80 41.49
CA LYS A 169 -48.44 -15.01 41.56
C LYS A 169 -48.25 -15.79 42.88
N ASN A 170 -46.96 -15.95 43.24
CA ASN A 170 -46.63 -16.59 44.53
C ASN A 170 -47.12 -15.82 45.71
N LEU A 171 -47.06 -14.49 45.71
CA LEU A 171 -47.62 -13.62 46.75
C LEU A 171 -49.15 -13.80 46.90
N LEU A 172 -49.86 -13.86 45.76
CA LEU A 172 -51.29 -14.12 45.74
C LEU A 172 -51.64 -15.45 46.42
N TYR A 173 -50.91 -16.53 46.17
CA TYR A 173 -51.07 -17.83 46.82
C TYR A 173 -50.81 -17.74 48.31
N ILE A 174 -49.79 -16.99 48.76
CA ILE A 174 -49.50 -16.77 50.17
C ILE A 174 -50.64 -16.00 50.87
N ILE A 175 -51.12 -14.93 50.22
CA ILE A 175 -52.29 -14.16 50.74
C ILE A 175 -53.45 -15.07 50.89
N LEU A 176 -53.77 -15.89 49.91
CA LEU A 176 -54.93 -16.80 49.93
C LEU A 176 -54.78 -17.88 51.03
N ALA A 177 -53.57 -18.41 51.26
CA ALA A 177 -53.29 -19.34 52.36
C ALA A 177 -53.47 -18.68 53.74
N ILE A 178 -53.03 -17.45 53.94
CA ILE A 178 -53.16 -16.70 55.16
C ILE A 178 -54.62 -16.45 55.43
N VAL A 179 -55.38 -16.01 54.43
CA VAL A 179 -56.84 -15.76 54.53
C VAL A 179 -57.61 -17.05 54.93
N ALA A 180 -57.28 -18.20 54.34
CA ALA A 180 -57.81 -19.48 54.65
C ALA A 180 -57.53 -19.87 56.11
N ALA A 181 -56.30 -19.66 56.58
CA ALA A 181 -55.91 -19.94 57.96
C ALA A 181 -56.70 -19.06 58.96
N VAL A 182 -56.79 -17.74 58.65
CA VAL A 182 -57.64 -16.82 59.51
C VAL A 182 -59.08 -17.17 59.46
N ALA A 183 -59.66 -17.54 58.33
CA ALA A 183 -61.06 -18.01 58.22
C ALA A 183 -61.33 -19.25 59.07
N VAL A 184 -60.41 -20.24 59.05
CA VAL A 184 -60.54 -21.44 59.91
C VAL A 184 -60.49 -21.07 61.39
N THR A 185 -59.60 -20.15 61.81
CA THR A 185 -59.58 -19.67 63.21
C THR A 185 -60.81 -18.92 63.60
N LEU A 186 -61.41 -18.09 62.75
CA LEU A 186 -62.65 -17.41 62.99
C LEU A 186 -63.81 -18.40 63.13
N ILE A 187 -63.87 -19.44 62.28
CA ILE A 187 -64.92 -20.51 62.38
C ILE A 187 -64.80 -21.28 63.69
N THR A 188 -63.56 -21.65 64.10
CA THR A 188 -63.38 -22.37 65.40
C THR A 188 -63.72 -21.51 66.59
N LEU A 189 -63.51 -20.21 66.60
CA LEU A 189 -63.92 -19.25 67.64
C LEU A 189 -65.42 -19.10 67.70
N GLN A 190 -66.07 -19.05 66.53
CA GLN A 190 -67.55 -18.91 66.48
C GLN A 190 -68.30 -20.17 66.95
N LEU A 191 -67.79 -21.35 66.54
CA LEU A 191 -68.44 -22.64 66.91
C LEU A 191 -68.05 -23.12 68.29
N GLY A 192 -66.83 -22.91 68.76
CA GLY A 192 -66.29 -23.41 70.03
C GLY A 192 -66.57 -22.45 71.19
N PHE A 193 -66.46 -21.13 71.02
CA PHE A 193 -66.52 -20.15 72.05
C PHE A 193 -67.77 -19.24 71.98
N LYS A 194 -68.68 -19.40 71.01
CA LYS A 194 -69.87 -18.58 70.77
C LYS A 194 -69.64 -17.06 70.81
N VAL A 195 -68.47 -16.61 70.31
CA VAL A 195 -68.10 -15.20 70.22
C VAL A 195 -68.64 -14.61 68.91
N ASP A 196 -69.25 -13.40 68.97
CA ASP A 196 -69.67 -12.67 67.77
C ASP A 196 -68.52 -12.21 66.96
N THR A 197 -68.22 -12.91 65.79
CA THR A 197 -67.12 -12.63 64.89
C THR A 197 -67.56 -11.87 63.64
N TYR A 198 -68.75 -11.32 63.60
CA TYR A 198 -69.31 -10.65 62.40
C TYR A 198 -68.46 -9.50 61.88
N TYR A 199 -67.99 -8.63 62.73
CA TYR A 199 -67.15 -7.54 62.36
C TYR A 199 -65.74 -8.01 61.86
N ALA A 200 -65.22 -9.06 62.44
CA ALA A 200 -63.93 -9.67 62.00
C ALA A 200 -64.04 -10.23 60.58
N TRP A 201 -65.15 -10.86 60.23
CA TRP A 201 -65.43 -11.30 58.86
C TRP A 201 -65.52 -10.15 57.87
N MET A 202 -66.21 -9.04 58.20
CA MET A 202 -66.30 -7.87 57.35
C MET A 202 -64.87 -7.26 57.07
N VAL A 203 -64.06 -7.14 58.12
CA VAL A 203 -62.70 -6.63 57.99
C VAL A 203 -61.84 -7.56 57.15
N LEU A 204 -61.94 -8.89 57.38
CA LEU A 204 -61.19 -9.87 56.60
C LEU A 204 -61.50 -9.79 55.11
N ILE A 205 -62.79 -9.74 54.76
CA ILE A 205 -63.26 -9.65 53.38
C ILE A 205 -62.75 -8.34 52.72
N PHE A 206 -62.88 -7.22 53.46
CA PHE A 206 -62.39 -5.94 52.92
C PHE A 206 -60.90 -5.88 52.68
N VAL A 207 -60.10 -6.33 53.64
CA VAL A 207 -58.64 -6.36 53.50
C VAL A 207 -58.19 -7.28 52.39
N THR A 208 -58.79 -8.48 52.28
CA THR A 208 -58.53 -9.41 51.19
C THR A 208 -58.91 -8.85 49.84
N ALA A 209 -60.06 -8.20 49.70
CA ALA A 209 -60.50 -7.60 48.47
C ALA A 209 -59.50 -6.49 47.98
N VAL A 210 -59.06 -5.64 48.92
CA VAL A 210 -58.10 -4.59 48.63
C VAL A 210 -56.74 -5.19 48.21
N ALA A 211 -56.22 -6.20 48.92
CA ALA A 211 -54.94 -6.85 48.62
C ALA A 211 -54.95 -7.55 47.25
N VAL A 212 -56.03 -8.32 46.98
CA VAL A 212 -56.17 -9.00 45.66
C VAL A 212 -56.33 -8.02 44.53
N CYS A 213 -57.09 -6.93 44.72
CA CYS A 213 -57.25 -5.88 43.72
C CYS A 213 -55.91 -5.19 43.40
N ALA A 214 -55.11 -4.87 44.41
CA ALA A 214 -53.83 -4.26 44.25
C ALA A 214 -52.86 -5.18 43.48
N ASP A 215 -52.82 -6.46 43.85
CA ASP A 215 -51.97 -7.47 43.12
C ASP A 215 -52.43 -7.68 41.66
N TYR A 216 -53.73 -7.70 41.44
CA TYR A 216 -54.33 -7.85 40.11
C TYR A 216 -53.95 -6.64 39.18
N LEU A 217 -54.12 -5.41 39.71
CA LEU A 217 -53.74 -4.20 38.95
C LEU A 217 -52.23 -4.19 38.60
N LYS A 218 -51.37 -4.60 39.54
CA LYS A 218 -49.95 -4.70 39.33
C LYS A 218 -49.60 -5.77 38.31
N MET A 219 -50.28 -6.90 38.30
CA MET A 219 -50.12 -7.98 37.33
C MET A 219 -50.53 -7.55 35.91
N LEU A 220 -51.67 -6.80 35.78
CA LEU A 220 -52.13 -6.21 34.52
C LEU A 220 -51.10 -5.22 33.96
N HIS A 221 -50.55 -4.35 34.84
CA HIS A 221 -49.52 -3.42 34.45
C HIS A 221 -48.23 -4.14 33.93
N ASN A 222 -47.74 -5.14 34.67
CA ASN A 222 -46.59 -5.95 34.25
C ASN A 222 -46.86 -6.71 32.95
N ASP A 223 -48.03 -7.23 32.67
CA ASP A 223 -48.35 -7.90 31.40
C ASP A 223 -48.30 -6.92 30.22
N SER A 224 -48.77 -5.69 30.40
CA SER A 224 -48.67 -4.65 29.38
C SER A 224 -47.22 -4.26 29.11
N GLU A 225 -46.37 -4.13 30.15
CA GLU A 225 -44.94 -3.82 30.04
C GLU A 225 -44.14 -4.98 29.39
N ILE A 226 -44.46 -6.23 29.71
CA ILE A 226 -43.86 -7.42 29.07
C ILE A 226 -44.15 -7.39 27.57
N LYS A 227 -45.39 -7.12 27.16
CA LYS A 227 -45.78 -7.02 25.75
C LYS A 227 -45.06 -5.85 25.03
N LEU A 228 -44.87 -4.72 25.71
CA LEU A 228 -44.12 -3.58 25.22
C LEU A 228 -42.63 -3.94 25.01
N ALA A 229 -42.02 -4.57 26.03
CA ALA A 229 -40.63 -5.01 25.98
C ALA A 229 -40.38 -6.01 24.83
N GLU A 230 -41.32 -6.96 24.65
CA GLU A 230 -41.25 -7.94 23.56
C GLU A 230 -41.36 -7.29 22.16
N ARG A 231 -42.30 -6.36 21.99
CA ARG A 231 -42.43 -5.59 20.73
C ARG A 231 -41.17 -4.78 20.44
N SER A 232 -40.62 -4.13 21.47
CA SER A 232 -39.40 -3.33 21.34
C SER A 232 -38.17 -4.18 21.02
N ALA A 233 -38.03 -5.35 21.67
CA ALA A 233 -36.98 -6.31 21.37
C ALA A 233 -37.10 -6.83 19.92
N ASN A 234 -38.31 -7.20 19.48
CA ASN A 234 -38.53 -7.67 18.11
C ASN A 234 -38.26 -6.57 17.08
N LYS A 235 -38.62 -5.32 17.36
CA LYS A 235 -38.27 -4.18 16.52
C LYS A 235 -36.75 -3.99 16.41
N ALA A 236 -36.04 -4.08 17.55
CA ALA A 236 -34.57 -4.01 17.55
C ALA A 236 -33.95 -5.17 16.74
N ILE A 237 -34.49 -6.39 16.84
CA ILE A 237 -33.99 -7.56 16.05
C ILE A 237 -34.21 -7.33 14.55
N LEU A 238 -35.39 -6.84 14.15
CA LEU A 238 -35.67 -6.55 12.73
C LEU A 238 -34.74 -5.47 12.17
N LEU A 239 -34.51 -4.39 12.93
CA LEU A 239 -33.57 -3.34 12.55
C LEU A 239 -32.15 -3.87 12.49
N LEU A 240 -31.71 -4.67 13.45
CA LEU A 240 -30.41 -5.29 13.49
C LEU A 240 -30.15 -6.17 12.25
N ASN A 241 -31.15 -6.99 11.87
CA ASN A 241 -31.05 -7.82 10.68
C ASN A 241 -30.92 -6.97 9.39
N LYS A 242 -31.71 -5.87 9.31
CA LYS A 242 -31.59 -4.93 8.18
C LYS A 242 -30.23 -4.25 8.12
N VAL A 243 -29.67 -3.87 9.27
CA VAL A 243 -28.34 -3.24 9.35
C VAL A 243 -27.23 -4.25 9.06
N LYS A 244 -27.36 -5.51 9.53
CA LYS A 244 -26.44 -6.61 9.18
C LYS A 244 -26.38 -6.86 7.67
N PHE A 245 -27.54 -6.84 7.01
CA PHE A 245 -27.57 -6.99 5.55
C PHE A 245 -26.86 -5.85 4.83
N LYS A 246 -27.07 -4.60 5.29
CA LYS A 246 -26.34 -3.44 4.76
C LYS A 246 -24.83 -3.59 5.00
N TYR A 247 -24.42 -4.08 6.18
CA TYR A 247 -23.01 -4.31 6.50
C TYR A 247 -22.36 -5.29 5.53
N VAL A 248 -23.01 -6.42 5.26
CA VAL A 248 -22.50 -7.42 4.30
C VAL A 248 -22.36 -6.82 2.91
N ASN A 249 -23.36 -6.08 2.43
CA ASN A 249 -23.31 -5.47 1.11
C ASN A 249 -22.17 -4.46 0.97
N ILE A 250 -21.97 -3.61 2.00
CA ILE A 250 -20.90 -2.62 1.95
C ILE A 250 -19.52 -3.27 2.09
N THR A 251 -19.40 -4.32 2.92
CA THR A 251 -18.17 -5.09 3.06
C THR A 251 -17.79 -5.74 1.73
N ASN A 252 -18.73 -6.39 1.07
CA ASN A 252 -18.49 -6.98 -0.25
C ASN A 252 -18.05 -5.94 -1.30
N ALA A 253 -18.62 -4.73 -1.24
CA ALA A 253 -18.24 -3.64 -2.14
C ALA A 253 -16.83 -3.12 -1.86
N ILE A 254 -16.43 -3.06 -0.59
CA ILE A 254 -15.06 -2.70 -0.18
C ILE A 254 -14.09 -3.81 -0.60
N ASP A 255 -14.40 -5.07 -0.29
CA ASP A 255 -13.54 -6.22 -0.61
C ASP A 255 -13.32 -6.34 -2.12
N TYR A 256 -14.37 -6.18 -2.92
CA TYR A 256 -14.26 -6.15 -4.38
C TYR A 256 -13.32 -5.03 -4.87
N ALA A 257 -13.44 -3.82 -4.32
CA ALA A 257 -12.58 -2.72 -4.72
C ALA A 257 -11.13 -2.95 -4.27
N CYS A 258 -10.93 -3.48 -3.05
CA CYS A 258 -9.61 -3.81 -2.52
C CYS A 258 -8.92 -4.92 -3.35
N GLU A 259 -9.66 -5.95 -3.74
CA GLU A 259 -9.17 -7.04 -4.57
C GLU A 259 -8.82 -6.56 -5.98
N LYS A 260 -9.70 -5.73 -6.59
CA LYS A 260 -9.50 -5.16 -7.93
C LYS A 260 -8.20 -4.36 -8.02
N TYR A 261 -7.89 -3.57 -7.01
CA TYR A 261 -6.71 -2.67 -7.02
C TYR A 261 -5.52 -3.24 -6.22
N HIS A 262 -5.65 -4.44 -5.65
CA HIS A 262 -4.64 -5.07 -4.79
C HIS A 262 -4.19 -4.17 -3.62
N VAL A 263 -5.15 -3.50 -2.99
CA VAL A 263 -4.95 -2.61 -1.85
C VAL A 263 -5.79 -3.07 -0.65
N ARG A 264 -5.43 -2.64 0.55
CA ARG A 264 -6.17 -2.98 1.76
C ARG A 264 -7.15 -1.89 2.18
N ARG A 265 -6.92 -0.65 1.79
CA ARG A 265 -7.68 0.54 2.21
C ARG A 265 -7.68 1.63 1.14
N ALA A 266 -8.65 2.53 1.26
CA ALA A 266 -8.74 3.72 0.40
C ALA A 266 -7.49 4.60 0.46
N SER A 267 -6.82 4.68 1.62
CA SER A 267 -5.58 5.43 1.79
C SER A 267 -4.44 4.87 0.93
N GLU A 268 -4.30 3.54 0.84
CA GLU A 268 -3.30 2.89 -0.01
C GLU A 268 -3.59 3.12 -1.49
N LEU A 269 -4.87 3.04 -1.89
CA LEU A 269 -5.27 3.34 -3.27
C LEU A 269 -4.97 4.79 -3.64
N ASN A 270 -5.21 5.73 -2.71
CA ASN A 270 -4.87 7.13 -2.93
C ASN A 270 -3.35 7.33 -3.04
N GLN A 271 -2.55 6.64 -2.22
CA GLN A 271 -1.09 6.69 -2.30
C GLN A 271 -0.59 6.11 -3.64
N LEU A 272 -1.14 4.99 -4.08
CA LEU A 272 -0.84 4.39 -5.38
C LEU A 272 -1.17 5.35 -6.53
N TRP A 273 -2.29 6.06 -6.43
CA TRP A 273 -2.70 7.09 -7.38
C TRP A 273 -1.72 8.28 -7.40
N GLN A 274 -1.24 8.74 -6.24
CA GLN A 274 -0.22 9.79 -6.19
C GLN A 274 1.09 9.34 -6.87
N TYR A 275 1.53 8.12 -6.63
CA TYR A 275 2.71 7.57 -7.31
C TYR A 275 2.52 7.50 -8.83
N TYR A 276 1.32 7.16 -9.29
CA TYR A 276 0.99 7.19 -10.72
C TYR A 276 1.08 8.61 -11.29
N MET A 277 0.46 9.59 -10.65
CA MET A 277 0.50 10.97 -11.09
C MET A 277 1.93 11.54 -11.13
N ASP A 278 2.75 11.18 -10.15
CA ASP A 278 4.16 11.57 -10.13
C ASP A 278 4.93 10.89 -11.28
N ALA A 279 4.70 9.59 -11.52
CA ALA A 279 5.33 8.87 -12.62
C ALA A 279 4.93 9.41 -14.00
N VAL A 280 3.67 9.84 -14.19
CA VAL A 280 3.22 10.51 -15.42
C VAL A 280 3.96 11.84 -15.62
N ARG A 281 4.05 12.69 -14.58
CA ARG A 281 4.79 13.96 -14.64
C ARG A 281 6.29 13.75 -14.94
N GLU A 282 6.89 12.73 -14.33
CA GLU A 282 8.29 12.39 -14.58
C GLU A 282 8.50 11.91 -16.01
N ARG A 283 7.58 11.11 -16.56
CA ARG A 283 7.63 10.68 -17.97
C ARG A 283 7.48 11.85 -18.93
N GLU A 284 6.55 12.77 -18.69
CA GLU A 284 6.40 13.98 -19.50
C GLU A 284 7.66 14.85 -19.44
N LYS A 285 8.24 15.03 -18.25
CA LYS A 285 9.49 15.77 -18.08
C LYS A 285 10.65 15.11 -18.83
N TYR A 286 10.75 13.79 -18.74
CA TYR A 286 11.76 13.02 -19.49
C TYR A 286 11.59 13.18 -21.00
N GLN A 287 10.38 13.11 -21.50
CA GLN A 287 10.09 13.28 -22.91
C GLN A 287 10.50 14.68 -23.42
N ARG A 288 10.12 15.72 -22.70
CA ARG A 288 10.55 17.11 -23.00
C ARG A 288 12.08 17.24 -22.94
N THR A 289 12.71 16.66 -21.91
CA THR A 289 14.18 16.66 -21.78
C THR A 289 14.85 15.99 -22.97
N ASN A 290 14.30 14.90 -23.51
CA ASN A 290 14.83 14.24 -24.70
C ASN A 290 14.65 15.09 -25.96
N GLU A 291 13.50 15.72 -26.15
CA GLU A 291 13.24 16.63 -27.26
C GLU A 291 14.21 17.82 -27.25
N ASP A 292 14.39 18.42 -26.06
CA ASP A 292 15.36 19.52 -25.87
C ASP A 292 16.81 19.04 -26.12
N LEU A 293 17.15 17.84 -25.66
CA LEU A 293 18.47 17.26 -25.86
C LEU A 293 18.77 17.03 -27.35
N GLU A 294 17.82 16.48 -28.10
CA GLU A 294 17.96 16.33 -29.57
C GLU A 294 18.12 17.69 -30.26
N TYR A 295 17.33 18.68 -29.87
CA TYR A 295 17.44 20.04 -30.41
C TYR A 295 18.81 20.66 -30.16
N PHE A 296 19.30 20.63 -28.90
CA PHE A 296 20.57 21.21 -28.53
C PHE A 296 21.75 20.42 -29.10
N ASN A 297 21.68 19.07 -29.15
CA ASN A 297 22.67 18.26 -29.85
C ASN A 297 22.75 18.63 -31.33
N GLY A 298 21.60 18.71 -32.01
CA GLY A 298 21.59 19.11 -33.41
C GLY A 298 22.13 20.53 -33.65
N ARG A 299 21.97 21.43 -32.69
CA ARG A 299 22.59 22.77 -32.75
C ARG A 299 24.09 22.71 -32.53
N LEU A 300 24.54 21.91 -31.55
CA LEU A 300 25.95 21.73 -31.22
C LEU A 300 26.71 21.14 -32.42
N VAL A 301 26.21 20.03 -32.95
CA VAL A 301 26.82 19.36 -34.13
C VAL A 301 26.89 20.30 -35.35
N ARG A 302 25.81 21.09 -35.61
CA ARG A 302 25.85 22.07 -36.70
C ARG A 302 26.85 23.17 -36.47
N ALA A 303 27.00 23.65 -35.23
CA ALA A 303 28.02 24.66 -34.90
C ALA A 303 29.44 24.12 -35.03
N LEU A 304 29.68 22.87 -34.56
CA LEU A 304 31.00 22.22 -34.65
C LEU A 304 31.38 21.87 -36.10
N ASN A 305 30.42 21.45 -36.91
CA ASN A 305 30.68 21.15 -38.34
C ASN A 305 31.19 22.35 -39.14
N GLN A 306 30.86 23.59 -38.70
CA GLN A 306 31.40 24.79 -39.36
C GLN A 306 32.90 24.91 -39.24
N TYR A 307 33.53 24.26 -38.26
CA TYR A 307 34.97 24.33 -37.98
C TYR A 307 35.77 23.12 -38.49
N GLN A 308 35.13 22.23 -39.27
CA GLN A 308 35.74 21.04 -39.87
C GLN A 308 36.58 20.22 -38.83
N LEU A 309 35.92 19.84 -37.76
CA LEU A 309 36.47 18.99 -36.73
C LEU A 309 36.53 17.54 -37.23
N TYR A 310 37.43 16.74 -36.67
CA TYR A 310 37.59 15.31 -36.98
C TYR A 310 36.34 14.52 -36.54
N ASP A 311 35.82 14.81 -35.37
CA ASP A 311 34.61 14.20 -34.86
C ASP A 311 33.71 15.29 -34.24
N ALA A 312 32.62 15.59 -34.92
CA ALA A 312 31.63 16.58 -34.49
C ALA A 312 30.36 15.94 -33.87
N GLN A 313 30.36 14.62 -33.74
CA GLN A 313 29.28 13.83 -33.11
C GLN A 313 29.69 13.44 -31.66
#